data_7368940ac49972aeac4a3505945437b0
#
_entry.id   7368940ac49972aeac4a3505945437b0
#
_cell.length_a   1.000
_cell.length_b   1.000
_cell.length_c   1.000
_cell.angle_alpha   90.00
_cell.angle_beta   90.00
_cell.angle_gamma   90.00
#
_symmetry.space_group_name_H-M   'P 1'
#
loop_
_entity.id
_entity.type
_entity.pdbx_description
1 polymer ?
#
loop_
_entity_poly.entity_id
_entity_poly.type
_entity_poly.pdbx_seq_one_letter_code
_entity_poly.pdbx_strand_id
1 'polypeptide(L)'
;MKFGMFGGARSVPGVDDGYHEGYSAYIDAVLEAEALGYYSNFLVEHHFSGMGQVSASLSLLSYLAAQTKTIRLGTAVVVLPWHNPVLVAEQAATLDLLSNGRFDFGVGKGYRYNEFEGFCIPIEESTERFEEAMQVIRKAWTTKGRFSHHGKRWHYDNIIIEPEPVQKPYPPFWLAAGRPESLRYAAQEGYNLFLDQFQTFEVMLERFHIYREAVLETGREFKPHSVAVARGLLIAKTPAEREVAIAARMKSQEVMNAHGTSADKSVKSSMVSDPDLRKAATEGTLIGTPDEIIERLKSLEREGVDYVILSTRGKDALRVFAEEVMPAFS
;
A
#
# COMPACT_ATOMS: atom_id res chain seq x y z
N MET A 1 6.25 -0.18 18.51
CA MET A 1 6.04 0.13 17.06
C MET A 1 5.63 -1.13 16.31
N LYS A 2 4.73 -1.05 15.32
CA LYS A 2 4.35 -2.19 14.47
C LYS A 2 5.14 -2.17 13.17
N PHE A 3 5.50 -3.37 12.69
CA PHE A 3 6.20 -3.54 11.43
C PHE A 3 5.44 -4.47 10.50
N GLY A 4 5.33 -4.10 9.23
CA GLY A 4 4.70 -4.89 8.19
C GLY A 4 5.54 -4.96 6.93
N MET A 5 5.11 -5.80 5.99
CA MET A 5 5.65 -5.85 4.63
C MET A 5 4.84 -4.96 3.69
N PHE A 6 5.51 -4.42 2.68
CA PHE A 6 4.90 -3.63 1.62
C PHE A 6 5.53 -3.98 0.27
N GLY A 7 4.71 -4.35 -0.71
CA GLY A 7 5.18 -4.65 -2.06
C GLY A 7 4.37 -5.73 -2.75
N GLY A 8 5.04 -6.65 -3.42
CA GLY A 8 4.42 -7.76 -4.15
C GLY A 8 5.43 -8.60 -4.89
N ALA A 9 4.96 -9.70 -5.43
CA ALA A 9 5.75 -10.54 -6.33
C ALA A 9 6.27 -9.73 -7.51
N ARG A 10 7.46 -10.07 -7.96
CA ARG A 10 8.09 -9.50 -9.16
C ARG A 10 8.81 -10.59 -9.92
N SER A 11 8.77 -10.50 -11.22
CA SER A 11 9.60 -11.28 -12.11
C SER A 11 10.16 -10.35 -13.19
N VAL A 12 11.47 -10.19 -13.24
CA VAL A 12 12.12 -9.31 -14.21
C VAL A 12 12.50 -10.15 -15.42
N PRO A 13 11.90 -9.94 -16.62
CA PRO A 13 12.21 -10.69 -17.81
C PRO A 13 13.72 -10.69 -18.11
N GLY A 14 14.29 -11.86 -18.35
CA GLY A 14 15.72 -12.05 -18.64
C GLY A 14 16.65 -11.99 -17.43
N VAL A 15 16.14 -11.82 -16.22
CA VAL A 15 16.90 -11.84 -14.95
C VAL A 15 16.41 -12.99 -14.05
N ASP A 16 15.11 -13.21 -14.00
CA ASP A 16 14.48 -14.27 -13.21
C ASP A 16 13.99 -15.39 -14.14
N ASP A 17 13.95 -16.63 -13.63
CA ASP A 17 13.51 -17.81 -14.41
C ASP A 17 12.00 -17.85 -14.67
N GLY A 18 11.29 -16.77 -14.38
CA GLY A 18 9.90 -16.53 -14.76
C GLY A 18 8.98 -16.09 -13.63
N TYR A 19 7.71 -15.90 -13.99
CA TYR A 19 6.67 -15.43 -13.06
C TYR A 19 6.46 -16.37 -11.87
N HIS A 20 6.60 -17.67 -12.07
CA HIS A 20 6.38 -18.67 -11.03
C HIS A 20 7.36 -18.48 -9.87
N GLU A 21 8.64 -18.27 -10.14
CA GLU A 21 9.66 -18.07 -9.10
C GLU A 21 9.45 -16.78 -8.33
N GLY A 22 9.11 -15.67 -9.02
CA GLY A 22 8.81 -14.41 -8.37
C GLY A 22 7.62 -14.51 -7.40
N TYR A 23 6.59 -15.27 -7.77
CA TYR A 23 5.44 -15.52 -6.89
C TYR A 23 5.79 -16.46 -5.74
N SER A 24 6.50 -17.58 -6.00
CA SER A 24 6.96 -18.49 -4.95
C SER A 24 7.84 -17.80 -3.93
N ALA A 25 8.84 -17.04 -4.38
CA ALA A 25 9.74 -16.30 -3.49
C ALA A 25 8.98 -15.26 -2.63
N TYR A 26 7.96 -14.61 -3.19
CA TYR A 26 7.15 -13.67 -2.42
C TYR A 26 6.27 -14.38 -1.39
N ILE A 27 5.63 -15.47 -1.75
CA ILE A 27 4.84 -16.29 -0.82
C ILE A 27 5.71 -16.77 0.34
N ASP A 28 6.89 -17.32 0.05
CA ASP A 28 7.84 -17.77 1.07
C ASP A 28 8.27 -16.62 2.00
N ALA A 29 8.48 -15.42 1.44
CA ALA A 29 8.83 -14.25 2.24
C ALA A 29 7.68 -13.82 3.18
N VAL A 30 6.43 -13.92 2.75
CA VAL A 30 5.26 -13.61 3.61
C VAL A 30 5.10 -14.63 4.73
N LEU A 31 5.29 -15.93 4.43
CA LEU A 31 5.24 -16.99 5.45
C LEU A 31 6.36 -16.83 6.48
N GLU A 32 7.56 -16.51 6.03
CA GLU A 32 8.68 -16.23 6.93
C GLU A 32 8.43 -14.95 7.76
N ALA A 33 7.88 -13.89 7.17
CA ALA A 33 7.53 -12.67 7.90
C ALA A 33 6.50 -12.94 9.01
N GLU A 34 5.49 -13.77 8.76
CA GLU A 34 4.57 -14.20 9.81
C GLU A 34 5.30 -14.92 10.95
N ALA A 35 6.19 -15.86 10.62
CA ALA A 35 6.97 -16.61 11.62
C ALA A 35 7.92 -15.69 12.42
N LEU A 36 8.42 -14.62 11.81
CA LEU A 36 9.26 -13.60 12.43
C LEU A 36 8.47 -12.54 13.22
N GLY A 37 7.14 -12.60 13.25
CA GLY A 37 6.31 -11.68 14.01
C GLY A 37 5.97 -10.35 13.34
N TYR A 38 6.11 -10.25 12.02
CA TYR A 38 5.59 -9.09 11.29
C TYR A 38 4.07 -8.98 11.43
N TYR A 39 3.59 -7.75 11.63
CA TYR A 39 2.18 -7.49 11.91
C TYR A 39 1.28 -7.64 10.67
N SER A 40 1.77 -7.24 9.49
CA SER A 40 0.96 -7.20 8.27
C SER A 40 1.78 -7.42 6.99
N ASN A 41 1.05 -7.76 5.92
CA ASN A 41 1.54 -7.74 4.55
C ASN A 41 0.57 -6.93 3.68
N PHE A 42 1.05 -5.82 3.10
CA PHE A 42 0.29 -4.99 2.17
C PHE A 42 0.76 -5.19 0.73
N LEU A 43 -0.12 -5.68 -0.11
CA LEU A 43 0.13 -6.06 -1.49
C LEU A 43 -0.28 -4.96 -2.46
N VAL A 44 0.62 -4.59 -3.38
CA VAL A 44 0.35 -3.62 -4.44
C VAL A 44 -0.44 -4.24 -5.60
N GLU A 45 -1.11 -3.39 -6.38
CA GLU A 45 -1.72 -3.74 -7.66
C GLU A 45 -1.09 -2.89 -8.76
N HIS A 46 -0.52 -3.54 -9.79
CA HIS A 46 0.05 -2.87 -10.94
C HIS A 46 -0.16 -3.65 -12.23
N HIS A 47 -0.40 -2.92 -13.32
CA HIS A 47 -0.70 -3.48 -14.61
C HIS A 47 0.26 -2.95 -15.69
N PHE A 48 0.42 -3.70 -16.78
CA PHE A 48 1.10 -3.29 -18.03
C PHE A 48 2.52 -2.75 -17.87
N SER A 49 3.19 -3.06 -16.77
CA SER A 49 4.53 -2.53 -16.47
C SER A 49 5.67 -3.28 -17.17
N GLY A 50 5.44 -4.50 -17.64
CA GLY A 50 6.49 -5.40 -18.13
C GLY A 50 7.48 -5.89 -17.05
N MET A 51 7.23 -5.58 -15.77
CA MET A 51 8.10 -5.93 -14.65
C MET A 51 7.56 -7.09 -13.80
N GLY A 52 6.62 -7.88 -14.33
CA GLY A 52 6.04 -9.03 -13.63
C GLY A 52 5.40 -8.70 -12.28
N GLN A 53 4.87 -7.49 -12.12
CA GLN A 53 4.21 -7.07 -10.88
C GLN A 53 2.84 -7.73 -10.72
N VAL A 54 2.37 -7.81 -9.47
CA VAL A 54 1.05 -8.38 -9.16
C VAL A 54 -0.06 -7.50 -9.72
N SER A 55 -0.93 -8.09 -10.52
CA SER A 55 -2.14 -7.45 -11.08
C SER A 55 -3.42 -7.92 -10.39
N ALA A 56 -3.47 -9.15 -9.88
CA ALA A 56 -4.63 -9.74 -9.21
C ALA A 56 -4.38 -9.85 -7.70
N SER A 57 -4.32 -8.70 -7.03
CA SER A 57 -3.93 -8.59 -5.61
C SER A 57 -4.86 -9.37 -4.68
N LEU A 58 -6.18 -9.29 -4.87
CA LEU A 58 -7.17 -10.01 -4.04
C LEU A 58 -7.05 -11.53 -4.20
N SER A 59 -6.73 -12.03 -5.40
CA SER A 59 -6.52 -13.47 -5.64
C SER A 59 -5.29 -13.99 -4.89
N LEU A 60 -4.16 -13.28 -4.96
CA LEU A 60 -2.94 -13.66 -4.23
C LEU A 60 -3.13 -13.56 -2.72
N LEU A 61 -3.82 -12.53 -2.24
CA LEU A 61 -4.13 -12.40 -0.81
C LEU A 61 -5.06 -13.51 -0.32
N SER A 62 -6.01 -14.00 -1.14
CA SER A 62 -6.85 -15.13 -0.80
C SER A 62 -6.03 -16.42 -0.63
N TYR A 63 -5.05 -16.64 -1.51
CA TYR A 63 -4.11 -17.74 -1.35
C TYR A 63 -3.28 -17.61 -0.07
N LEU A 64 -2.74 -16.43 0.21
CA LEU A 64 -1.97 -16.14 1.43
C LEU A 64 -2.84 -16.29 2.70
N ALA A 65 -4.12 -15.95 2.65
CA ALA A 65 -5.04 -16.13 3.77
C ALA A 65 -5.16 -17.60 4.20
N ALA A 66 -5.11 -18.53 3.25
CA ALA A 66 -5.12 -19.98 3.53
C ALA A 66 -3.80 -20.50 4.10
N GLN A 67 -2.68 -19.83 3.79
CA GLN A 67 -1.33 -20.23 4.20
C GLN A 67 -0.89 -19.61 5.54
N THR A 68 -1.54 -18.49 5.95
CA THR A 68 -1.18 -17.71 7.14
C THR A 68 -2.28 -17.75 8.19
N LYS A 69 -1.96 -17.37 9.46
CA LYS A 69 -2.92 -17.43 10.56
C LYS A 69 -3.02 -16.15 11.38
N THR A 70 -1.95 -15.38 11.47
CA THR A 70 -1.85 -14.22 12.37
C THR A 70 -1.56 -12.91 11.67
N ILE A 71 -0.73 -12.93 10.62
CA ILE A 71 -0.36 -11.73 9.87
C ILE A 71 -1.61 -11.13 9.21
N ARG A 72 -1.79 -9.81 9.35
CA ARG A 72 -2.85 -9.11 8.65
C ARG A 72 -2.51 -8.99 7.16
N LEU A 73 -3.52 -9.10 6.33
CA LEU A 73 -3.39 -9.10 4.88
C LEU A 73 -4.12 -7.89 4.32
N GLY A 74 -3.45 -7.08 3.52
CA GLY A 74 -4.07 -5.88 2.98
C GLY A 74 -3.69 -5.58 1.54
N THR A 75 -4.49 -4.75 0.89
CA THR A 75 -4.15 -4.16 -0.40
C THR A 75 -3.55 -2.77 -0.21
N ALA A 76 -2.55 -2.41 -1.01
CA ALA A 76 -1.94 -1.08 -1.01
C ALA A 76 -1.53 -0.65 -2.42
N VAL A 77 -2.53 -0.47 -3.28
CA VAL A 77 -3.97 -0.42 -3.08
C VAL A 77 -4.70 -1.16 -4.21
N VAL A 78 -5.98 -1.50 -4.04
CA VAL A 78 -6.88 -1.77 -5.17
C VAL A 78 -7.19 -0.45 -5.85
N VAL A 79 -6.95 -0.35 -7.15
CA VAL A 79 -7.16 0.88 -7.91
C VAL A 79 -8.59 0.90 -8.48
N LEU A 80 -9.52 1.42 -7.71
CA LEU A 80 -10.96 1.32 -7.97
C LEU A 80 -11.44 1.86 -9.35
N PRO A 81 -10.81 2.88 -9.97
CA PRO A 81 -11.31 3.44 -11.23
C PRO A 81 -11.49 2.45 -12.39
N TRP A 82 -10.76 1.35 -12.42
CA TRP A 82 -10.92 0.34 -13.48
C TRP A 82 -11.61 -0.95 -13.04
N HIS A 83 -12.11 -1.00 -11.82
CA HIS A 83 -12.84 -2.16 -11.29
C HIS A 83 -14.35 -1.95 -11.25
N ASN A 84 -15.11 -3.04 -11.37
CA ASN A 84 -16.52 -3.05 -11.00
C ASN A 84 -16.65 -3.07 -9.47
N PRO A 85 -17.27 -2.04 -8.84
CA PRO A 85 -17.29 -1.91 -7.39
C PRO A 85 -18.09 -3.02 -6.68
N VAL A 86 -19.10 -3.61 -7.33
CA VAL A 86 -19.85 -4.74 -6.77
C VAL A 86 -18.95 -5.97 -6.69
N LEU A 87 -18.27 -6.32 -7.80
CA LEU A 87 -17.35 -7.46 -7.81
C LEU A 87 -16.21 -7.29 -6.80
N VAL A 88 -15.68 -6.08 -6.67
CA VAL A 88 -14.64 -5.81 -5.66
C VAL A 88 -15.20 -5.96 -4.24
N ALA A 89 -16.41 -5.48 -3.97
CA ALA A 89 -17.04 -5.64 -2.66
C ALA A 89 -17.24 -7.12 -2.28
N GLU A 90 -17.67 -7.95 -3.22
CA GLU A 90 -17.84 -9.40 -3.02
C GLU A 90 -16.50 -10.12 -2.82
N GLN A 91 -15.49 -9.82 -3.64
CA GLN A 91 -14.15 -10.41 -3.52
C GLN A 91 -13.47 -10.01 -2.20
N ALA A 92 -13.57 -8.75 -1.81
CA ALA A 92 -13.02 -8.23 -0.57
C ALA A 92 -13.72 -8.85 0.68
N ALA A 93 -15.04 -8.98 0.65
CA ALA A 93 -15.79 -9.66 1.71
C ALA A 93 -15.45 -11.16 1.78
N THR A 94 -15.27 -11.82 0.63
CA THR A 94 -14.82 -13.21 0.56
C THR A 94 -13.43 -13.37 1.20
N LEU A 95 -12.48 -12.47 0.86
CA LEU A 95 -11.14 -12.48 1.45
C LEU A 95 -11.19 -12.22 2.96
N ASP A 96 -12.06 -11.33 3.43
CA ASP A 96 -12.24 -11.07 4.86
C ASP A 96 -12.70 -12.33 5.61
N LEU A 97 -13.64 -13.09 5.03
CA LEU A 97 -14.06 -14.39 5.54
C LEU A 97 -12.91 -15.41 5.54
N LEU A 98 -12.22 -15.58 4.41
CA LEU A 98 -11.13 -16.57 4.26
C LEU A 98 -9.97 -16.27 5.19
N SER A 99 -9.70 -15.00 5.48
CA SER A 99 -8.67 -14.57 6.42
C SER A 99 -9.12 -14.55 7.89
N ASN A 100 -10.39 -14.86 8.16
CA ASN A 100 -10.98 -14.77 9.50
C ASN A 100 -10.84 -13.36 10.11
N GLY A 101 -11.19 -12.33 9.33
CA GLY A 101 -11.18 -10.92 9.78
C GLY A 101 -9.79 -10.28 9.85
N ARG A 102 -8.78 -10.84 9.18
CA ARG A 102 -7.42 -10.26 9.10
C ARG A 102 -7.22 -9.36 7.88
N PHE A 103 -8.27 -9.06 7.12
CA PHE A 103 -8.16 -8.27 5.92
C PHE A 103 -8.24 -6.77 6.20
N ASP A 104 -7.36 -5.99 5.55
CA ASP A 104 -7.31 -4.53 5.51
C ASP A 104 -7.52 -4.07 4.07
N PHE A 105 -8.60 -3.32 3.81
CA PHE A 105 -8.99 -2.95 2.46
C PHE A 105 -8.41 -1.61 2.03
N GLY A 106 -7.24 -1.64 1.44
CA GLY A 106 -6.59 -0.47 0.88
C GLY A 106 -7.07 -0.15 -0.53
N VAL A 107 -7.46 1.09 -0.75
CA VAL A 107 -8.06 1.59 -2.00
C VAL A 107 -7.36 2.86 -2.48
N GLY A 108 -7.42 3.12 -3.78
CA GLY A 108 -6.81 4.31 -4.36
C GLY A 108 -7.39 4.69 -5.70
N LYS A 109 -7.03 5.92 -6.13
CA LYS A 109 -7.46 6.50 -7.41
C LYS A 109 -6.59 6.05 -8.60
N GLY A 110 -5.43 5.46 -8.32
CA GLY A 110 -4.40 5.24 -9.32
C GLY A 110 -3.59 6.51 -9.63
N TYR A 111 -2.39 6.31 -10.17
CA TYR A 111 -1.48 7.40 -10.49
C TYR A 111 -0.61 7.11 -11.73
N ARG A 112 -0.57 5.87 -12.22
CA ARG A 112 0.24 5.47 -13.35
C ARG A 112 -0.52 5.68 -14.66
N TYR A 113 -0.03 6.58 -15.48
CA TYR A 113 -0.66 6.91 -16.75
C TYR A 113 -0.80 5.69 -17.67
N ASN A 114 0.25 4.86 -17.78
CA ASN A 114 0.23 3.66 -18.61
C ASN A 114 -0.85 2.65 -18.23
N GLU A 115 -1.24 2.60 -16.97
CA GLU A 115 -2.31 1.70 -16.50
C GLU A 115 -3.68 2.23 -16.94
N PHE A 116 -3.93 3.54 -16.83
CA PHE A 116 -5.14 4.17 -17.33
C PHE A 116 -5.28 4.04 -18.84
N GLU A 117 -4.19 4.27 -19.58
CA GLU A 117 -4.16 4.09 -21.03
C GLU A 117 -4.45 2.63 -21.41
N GLY A 118 -3.82 1.66 -20.73
CA GLY A 118 -4.02 0.24 -20.99
C GLY A 118 -5.45 -0.25 -20.74
N PHE A 119 -6.15 0.34 -19.76
CA PHE A 119 -7.57 0.08 -19.50
C PHE A 119 -8.52 0.95 -20.32
N CYS A 120 -8.01 1.83 -21.20
CA CYS A 120 -8.81 2.77 -21.99
C CYS A 120 -9.70 3.68 -21.13
N ILE A 121 -9.21 4.12 -19.98
CA ILE A 121 -9.91 4.99 -19.04
C ILE A 121 -9.16 6.34 -18.97
N PRO A 122 -9.83 7.47 -19.19
CA PRO A 122 -9.22 8.78 -19.01
C PRO A 122 -8.80 9.00 -17.54
N ILE A 123 -7.55 9.39 -17.30
CA ILE A 123 -7.02 9.58 -15.95
C ILE A 123 -7.76 10.70 -15.19
N GLU A 124 -8.33 11.65 -15.91
CA GLU A 124 -9.13 12.76 -15.39
C GLU A 124 -10.42 12.28 -14.70
N GLU A 125 -10.91 11.10 -15.11
CA GLU A 125 -12.09 10.48 -14.49
C GLU A 125 -11.78 9.72 -13.19
N SER A 126 -10.50 9.59 -12.83
CA SER A 126 -10.06 8.74 -11.70
C SER A 126 -10.72 9.11 -10.38
N THR A 127 -10.87 10.39 -10.09
CA THR A 127 -11.49 10.85 -8.84
C THR A 127 -12.98 10.54 -8.79
N GLU A 128 -13.71 10.86 -9.84
CA GLU A 128 -15.16 10.60 -9.93
C GLU A 128 -15.46 9.08 -9.87
N ARG A 129 -14.70 8.29 -10.62
CA ARG A 129 -14.83 6.80 -10.59
C ARG A 129 -14.54 6.22 -9.20
N PHE A 130 -13.52 6.72 -8.55
CA PHE A 130 -13.15 6.30 -7.20
C PHE A 130 -14.26 6.63 -6.19
N GLU A 131 -14.76 7.86 -6.20
CA GLU A 131 -15.77 8.32 -5.25
C GLU A 131 -17.08 7.55 -5.40
N GLU A 132 -17.56 7.35 -6.64
CA GLU A 132 -18.75 6.56 -6.90
C GLU A 132 -18.56 5.08 -6.53
N ALA A 133 -17.39 4.48 -6.83
CA ALA A 133 -17.09 3.10 -6.42
C ALA A 133 -17.10 2.95 -4.88
N MET A 134 -16.53 3.90 -4.15
CA MET A 134 -16.56 3.90 -2.68
C MET A 134 -17.97 4.00 -2.11
N GLN A 135 -18.84 4.81 -2.72
CA GLN A 135 -20.25 4.88 -2.33
C GLN A 135 -20.96 3.54 -2.50
N VAL A 136 -20.75 2.87 -3.65
CA VAL A 136 -21.32 1.54 -3.93
C VAL A 136 -20.80 0.51 -2.93
N ILE A 137 -19.48 0.43 -2.71
CA ILE A 137 -18.87 -0.54 -1.79
C ILE A 137 -19.36 -0.34 -0.35
N ARG A 138 -19.38 0.90 0.15
CA ARG A 138 -19.95 1.18 1.48
C ARG A 138 -21.40 0.75 1.58
N LYS A 139 -22.22 1.12 0.60
CA LYS A 139 -23.63 0.75 0.55
C LYS A 139 -23.81 -0.77 0.53
N ALA A 140 -22.98 -1.47 -0.26
CA ALA A 140 -22.97 -2.91 -0.35
C ALA A 140 -22.76 -3.59 1.02
N TRP A 141 -21.86 -3.07 1.86
CA TRP A 141 -21.53 -3.68 3.15
C TRP A 141 -22.35 -3.19 4.34
N THR A 142 -23.07 -2.06 4.19
CA THR A 142 -23.86 -1.47 5.29
C THR A 142 -25.35 -1.62 5.12
N THR A 143 -25.84 -1.92 3.91
CA THR A 143 -27.26 -2.14 3.67
C THR A 143 -27.66 -3.56 4.06
N LYS A 144 -28.68 -3.69 4.89
CA LYS A 144 -29.29 -5.00 5.18
C LYS A 144 -30.26 -5.36 4.05
N GLY A 145 -29.94 -6.46 3.32
CA GLY A 145 -30.77 -6.92 2.23
C GLY A 145 -30.46 -6.23 0.89
N ARG A 146 -31.48 -6.12 0.07
CA ARG A 146 -31.34 -5.62 -1.31
C ARG A 146 -31.25 -4.11 -1.37
N PHE A 147 -30.49 -3.59 -2.33
CA PHE A 147 -30.36 -2.16 -2.58
C PHE A 147 -30.27 -1.84 -4.08
N SER A 148 -30.52 -0.60 -4.43
CA SER A 148 -30.28 -0.05 -5.76
C SER A 148 -29.31 1.12 -5.69
N HIS A 149 -28.53 1.33 -6.76
CA HIS A 149 -27.66 2.47 -6.94
C HIS A 149 -27.81 3.01 -8.36
N HIS A 150 -28.07 4.31 -8.49
CA HIS A 150 -28.25 4.99 -9.76
C HIS A 150 -27.29 6.17 -9.81
N GLY A 151 -26.00 5.85 -10.08
CA GLY A 151 -24.95 6.84 -10.20
C GLY A 151 -24.73 7.26 -11.65
N LYS A 152 -23.65 7.97 -11.89
CA LYS A 152 -23.25 8.42 -13.23
C LYS A 152 -22.69 7.26 -14.07
N ARG A 153 -21.99 6.32 -13.43
CA ARG A 153 -21.27 5.22 -14.08
C ARG A 153 -21.83 3.85 -13.75
N TRP A 154 -22.35 3.72 -12.53
CA TRP A 154 -22.82 2.44 -12.03
C TRP A 154 -24.31 2.49 -11.76
N HIS A 155 -25.05 1.56 -12.38
CA HIS A 155 -26.49 1.40 -12.21
C HIS A 155 -26.77 -0.03 -11.80
N TYR A 156 -27.32 -0.19 -10.61
CA TYR A 156 -27.71 -1.48 -10.05
C TYR A 156 -29.14 -1.41 -9.52
N ASP A 157 -29.97 -2.38 -9.89
CA ASP A 157 -31.35 -2.46 -9.45
C ASP A 157 -31.55 -3.70 -8.59
N ASN A 158 -32.01 -3.47 -7.35
CA ASN A 158 -32.48 -4.53 -6.45
C ASN A 158 -31.47 -5.68 -6.27
N ILE A 159 -30.16 -5.36 -6.18
CA ILE A 159 -29.08 -6.33 -5.94
C ILE A 159 -28.88 -6.59 -4.46
N ILE A 160 -28.28 -7.72 -4.13
CA ILE A 160 -27.78 -8.08 -2.81
C ILE A 160 -26.33 -8.53 -2.93
N ILE A 161 -25.50 -8.17 -1.97
CA ILE A 161 -24.08 -8.56 -1.93
C ILE A 161 -23.91 -9.75 -1.00
N GLU A 162 -23.28 -10.78 -1.51
CA GLU A 162 -22.98 -12.03 -0.80
C GLU A 162 -21.55 -12.49 -1.11
N PRO A 163 -20.72 -12.78 -0.10
CA PRO A 163 -21.05 -12.78 1.34
C PRO A 163 -20.97 -11.40 2.00
N GLU A 164 -21.47 -11.28 3.24
CA GLU A 164 -21.14 -10.15 4.11
C GLU A 164 -19.73 -10.32 4.71
N PRO A 165 -18.97 -9.22 4.93
CA PRO A 165 -17.70 -9.29 5.64
C PRO A 165 -17.86 -9.78 7.09
N VAL A 166 -16.83 -10.45 7.63
CA VAL A 166 -16.75 -10.83 9.06
C VAL A 166 -16.56 -9.59 9.92
N GLN A 167 -15.66 -8.70 9.52
CA GLN A 167 -15.38 -7.46 10.25
C GLN A 167 -16.59 -6.51 10.13
N LYS A 168 -16.99 -5.88 11.24
CA LYS A 168 -18.16 -4.99 11.30
C LYS A 168 -17.73 -3.58 11.68
N PRO A 169 -18.28 -2.56 11.03
CA PRO A 169 -19.31 -2.63 9.98
C PRO A 169 -18.76 -3.15 8.64
N TYR A 170 -17.45 -3.14 8.42
CA TYR A 170 -16.73 -3.62 7.24
C TYR A 170 -15.21 -3.68 7.55
N PRO A 171 -14.39 -4.33 6.69
CA PRO A 171 -12.93 -4.28 6.82
C PRO A 171 -12.41 -2.83 6.85
N PRO A 172 -11.38 -2.53 7.66
CA PRO A 172 -10.82 -1.17 7.72
C PRO A 172 -10.43 -0.66 6.34
N PHE A 173 -10.91 0.53 5.97
CA PHE A 173 -10.49 1.21 4.76
C PHE A 173 -9.15 1.90 4.96
N TRP A 174 -8.27 1.75 3.99
CA TRP A 174 -6.99 2.43 3.91
C TRP A 174 -6.89 3.22 2.61
N LEU A 175 -6.47 4.47 2.67
CA LEU A 175 -6.31 5.34 1.51
C LEU A 175 -4.85 5.72 1.33
N ALA A 176 -4.30 5.57 0.12
CA ALA A 176 -3.01 6.14 -0.24
C ALA A 176 -3.20 7.62 -0.61
N ALA A 177 -2.64 8.53 0.17
CA ALA A 177 -2.75 9.96 -0.05
C ALA A 177 -1.45 10.69 0.31
N GLY A 178 -1.21 11.83 -0.36
CA GLY A 178 -0.03 12.64 -0.13
C GLY A 178 -0.26 14.15 -0.26
N ARG A 179 -1.37 14.58 -0.87
CA ARG A 179 -1.72 16.00 -0.94
C ARG A 179 -2.56 16.41 0.26
N PRO A 180 -2.42 17.64 0.80
CA PRO A 180 -3.15 18.10 1.97
C PRO A 180 -4.66 17.88 1.89
N GLU A 181 -5.27 18.12 0.72
CA GLU A 181 -6.71 17.92 0.51
C GLU A 181 -7.10 16.45 0.66
N SER A 182 -6.29 15.54 0.09
CA SER A 182 -6.54 14.10 0.16
C SER A 182 -6.30 13.54 1.56
N LEU A 183 -5.36 14.10 2.32
CA LEU A 183 -5.11 13.75 3.72
C LEU A 183 -6.29 14.16 4.61
N ARG A 184 -6.80 15.38 4.44
CA ARG A 184 -8.01 15.85 5.13
C ARG A 184 -9.24 15.04 4.76
N TYR A 185 -9.41 14.73 3.47
CA TYR A 185 -10.48 13.85 3.01
C TYR A 185 -10.42 12.48 3.69
N ALA A 186 -9.24 11.83 3.72
CA ALA A 186 -9.06 10.54 4.40
C ALA A 186 -9.45 10.62 5.88
N ALA A 187 -9.04 11.69 6.55
CA ALA A 187 -9.41 11.95 7.94
C ALA A 187 -10.92 12.16 8.11
N GLN A 188 -11.56 12.98 7.29
CA GLN A 188 -13.01 13.23 7.35
C GLN A 188 -13.84 11.97 7.17
N GLU A 189 -13.46 11.14 6.19
CA GLU A 189 -14.13 9.88 5.87
C GLU A 189 -13.83 8.74 6.86
N GLY A 190 -12.89 8.93 7.78
CA GLY A 190 -12.48 7.91 8.75
C GLY A 190 -11.64 6.79 8.16
N TYR A 191 -10.97 7.03 7.05
CA TYR A 191 -10.03 6.08 6.46
C TYR A 191 -8.70 6.10 7.18
N ASN A 192 -8.08 4.94 7.34
CA ASN A 192 -6.67 4.82 7.66
C ASN A 192 -5.82 5.30 6.47
N LEU A 193 -4.57 5.65 6.71
CA LEU A 193 -3.71 6.31 5.74
C LEU A 193 -2.47 5.48 5.40
N PHE A 194 -2.14 5.39 4.10
CA PHE A 194 -0.80 5.04 3.64
C PHE A 194 -0.03 6.29 3.24
N LEU A 195 1.18 6.44 3.80
CA LEU A 195 2.17 7.39 3.35
C LEU A 195 3.22 6.68 2.50
N ASP A 196 3.49 7.24 1.32
CA ASP A 196 4.34 6.64 0.30
C ASP A 196 5.82 6.55 0.69
N GLN A 197 6.57 5.70 -0.01
CA GLN A 197 7.98 5.42 0.24
C GLN A 197 8.95 6.31 -0.55
N PHE A 198 8.48 7.33 -1.27
CA PHE A 198 9.29 8.08 -2.22
C PHE A 198 9.72 9.46 -1.71
N GLN A 199 9.08 9.93 -0.65
CA GLN A 199 9.37 11.22 -0.03
C GLN A 199 10.41 11.10 1.08
N THR A 200 11.10 12.21 1.36
CA THR A 200 11.97 12.31 2.53
C THR A 200 11.20 12.09 3.83
N PHE A 201 11.91 11.79 4.91
CA PHE A 201 11.27 11.67 6.23
C PHE A 201 10.60 12.97 6.68
N GLU A 202 11.19 14.12 6.34
CA GLU A 202 10.64 15.45 6.65
C GLU A 202 9.25 15.65 6.01
N VAL A 203 9.15 15.47 4.68
CA VAL A 203 7.88 15.60 3.96
C VAL A 203 6.85 14.55 4.42
N MET A 204 7.30 13.37 4.76
CA MET A 204 6.43 12.33 5.29
C MET A 204 5.85 12.72 6.66
N LEU A 205 6.68 13.27 7.57
CA LEU A 205 6.23 13.74 8.89
C LEU A 205 5.26 14.92 8.78
N GLU A 206 5.51 15.87 7.86
CA GLU A 206 4.55 16.93 7.57
C GLU A 206 3.17 16.37 7.20
N ARG A 207 3.13 15.38 6.30
CA ARG A 207 1.88 14.72 5.88
C ARG A 207 1.22 13.94 7.02
N PHE A 208 2.03 13.28 7.87
CA PHE A 208 1.56 12.58 9.06
C PHE A 208 0.86 13.55 10.03
N HIS A 209 1.45 14.71 10.29
CA HIS A 209 0.88 15.71 11.18
C HIS A 209 -0.40 16.34 10.60
N ILE A 210 -0.43 16.66 9.28
CA ILE A 210 -1.65 17.16 8.62
C ILE A 210 -2.82 16.17 8.80
N TYR A 211 -2.58 14.88 8.59
CA TYR A 211 -3.63 13.88 8.78
C TYR A 211 -4.04 13.75 10.25
N ARG A 212 -3.09 13.70 11.18
CA ARG A 212 -3.35 13.63 12.63
C ARG A 212 -4.22 14.80 13.09
N GLU A 213 -3.86 16.01 12.73
CA GLU A 213 -4.63 17.22 13.05
C GLU A 213 -6.03 17.15 12.46
N ALA A 214 -6.16 16.79 11.19
CA ALA A 214 -7.46 16.64 10.54
C ALA A 214 -8.35 15.58 11.20
N VAL A 215 -7.80 14.48 11.73
CA VAL A 215 -8.57 13.50 12.53
C VAL A 215 -9.08 14.14 13.81
N LEU A 216 -8.22 14.87 14.54
CA LEU A 216 -8.60 15.55 15.79
C LEU A 216 -9.68 16.62 15.55
N GLU A 217 -9.60 17.38 14.45
CA GLU A 217 -10.61 18.37 14.04
C GLU A 217 -12.01 17.75 13.83
N THR A 218 -12.09 16.46 13.50
CA THR A 218 -13.38 15.74 13.40
C THR A 218 -13.97 15.35 14.77
N GLY A 219 -13.27 15.62 15.87
CA GLY A 219 -13.64 15.19 17.22
C GLY A 219 -13.35 13.73 17.53
N ARG A 220 -12.65 13.00 16.64
CA ARG A 220 -12.23 11.62 16.86
C ARG A 220 -10.85 11.56 17.51
N GLU A 221 -10.60 10.48 18.26
CA GLU A 221 -9.29 10.15 18.77
C GLU A 221 -8.37 9.71 17.63
N PHE A 222 -7.14 10.21 17.61
CA PHE A 222 -6.11 9.74 16.70
C PHE A 222 -5.53 8.41 17.19
N LYS A 223 -5.57 7.41 16.33
CA LYS A 223 -4.97 6.09 16.59
C LYS A 223 -3.64 5.98 15.84
N PRO A 224 -2.48 5.85 16.52
CA PRO A 224 -1.18 5.79 15.84
C PRO A 224 -1.10 4.73 14.74
N HIS A 225 -1.73 3.57 14.94
CA HIS A 225 -1.77 2.50 13.94
C HIS A 225 -2.71 2.75 12.76
N SER A 226 -3.40 3.90 12.71
CA SER A 226 -4.20 4.29 11.54
C SER A 226 -3.35 4.91 10.41
N VAL A 227 -2.05 5.08 10.62
CA VAL A 227 -1.13 5.56 9.59
C VAL A 227 0.00 4.56 9.39
N ALA A 228 0.03 3.90 8.24
CA ALA A 228 1.13 3.04 7.83
C ALA A 228 2.10 3.81 6.94
N VAL A 229 3.34 3.95 7.40
CA VAL A 229 4.40 4.65 6.68
C VAL A 229 5.20 3.64 5.88
N ALA A 230 5.10 3.69 4.55
CA ALA A 230 5.88 2.81 3.68
C ALA A 230 7.33 3.32 3.56
N ARG A 231 8.31 2.43 3.76
CA ARG A 231 9.74 2.75 3.60
C ARG A 231 10.49 1.61 2.92
N GLY A 232 11.40 1.97 2.02
CA GLY A 232 12.39 1.02 1.52
C GLY A 232 13.33 0.60 2.66
N LEU A 233 13.66 -0.70 2.72
CA LEU A 233 14.63 -1.25 3.66
C LEU A 233 15.81 -1.84 2.89
N LEU A 234 17.01 -1.34 3.18
CA LEU A 234 18.26 -1.79 2.58
C LEU A 234 19.34 -1.87 3.67
N ILE A 235 19.63 -3.07 4.13
CA ILE A 235 20.71 -3.31 5.07
C ILE A 235 22.05 -3.11 4.36
N ALA A 236 22.89 -2.22 4.87
CA ALA A 236 24.20 -1.90 4.32
C ALA A 236 25.21 -1.75 5.46
N LYS A 237 26.15 -2.69 5.54
CA LYS A 237 27.14 -2.76 6.63
C LYS A 237 28.40 -1.94 6.35
N THR A 238 28.62 -1.58 5.09
CA THR A 238 29.79 -0.80 4.65
C THR A 238 29.39 0.42 3.81
N PRO A 239 30.26 1.46 3.74
CA PRO A 239 30.03 2.60 2.85
C PRO A 239 29.83 2.21 1.38
N ALA A 240 30.55 1.20 0.90
CA ALA A 240 30.41 0.71 -0.47
C ALA A 240 29.04 0.08 -0.72
N GLU A 241 28.56 -0.77 0.18
CA GLU A 241 27.19 -1.34 0.11
C GLU A 241 26.13 -0.25 0.16
N ARG A 242 26.33 0.79 0.98
CA ARG A 242 25.44 1.93 1.06
C ARG A 242 25.30 2.67 -0.28
N GLU A 243 26.42 2.95 -0.95
CA GLU A 243 26.38 3.60 -2.27
C GLU A 243 25.68 2.73 -3.32
N VAL A 244 25.90 1.42 -3.32
CA VAL A 244 25.18 0.48 -4.19
C VAL A 244 23.68 0.50 -3.91
N ALA A 245 23.27 0.51 -2.64
CA ALA A 245 21.89 0.57 -2.23
C ALA A 245 21.20 1.89 -2.66
N ILE A 246 21.89 3.03 -2.48
CA ILE A 246 21.41 4.34 -2.91
C ILE A 246 21.23 4.37 -4.43
N ALA A 247 22.21 3.93 -5.20
CA ALA A 247 22.14 3.88 -6.67
C ALA A 247 20.98 2.99 -7.16
N ALA A 248 20.78 1.83 -6.55
CA ALA A 248 19.65 0.94 -6.86
C ALA A 248 18.29 1.59 -6.54
N ARG A 249 18.20 2.34 -5.44
CA ARG A 249 17.00 3.09 -5.06
C ARG A 249 16.69 4.22 -6.04
N MET A 250 17.69 5.01 -6.43
CA MET A 250 17.55 6.07 -7.42
C MET A 250 17.01 5.50 -8.75
N LYS A 251 17.61 4.42 -9.24
CA LYS A 251 17.14 3.76 -10.47
C LYS A 251 15.68 3.27 -10.36
N SER A 252 15.28 2.76 -9.21
CA SER A 252 13.89 2.36 -8.96
C SER A 252 12.93 3.56 -9.03
N GLN A 253 13.31 4.70 -8.48
CA GLN A 253 12.52 5.93 -8.52
C GLN A 253 12.40 6.50 -9.95
N GLU A 254 13.47 6.46 -10.74
CA GLU A 254 13.43 6.86 -12.16
C GLU A 254 12.42 6.04 -12.97
N VAL A 255 12.43 4.71 -12.79
CA VAL A 255 11.46 3.82 -13.45
C VAL A 255 10.03 4.13 -13.03
N MET A 256 9.81 4.38 -11.74
CA MET A 256 8.47 4.74 -11.22
C MET A 256 7.98 6.07 -11.79
N ASN A 257 8.85 7.08 -11.87
CA ASN A 257 8.52 8.38 -12.45
C ASN A 257 8.16 8.26 -13.95
N ALA A 258 8.87 7.39 -14.69
CA ALA A 258 8.58 7.15 -16.10
C ALA A 258 7.18 6.54 -16.32
N HIS A 259 6.75 5.58 -15.50
CA HIS A 259 5.42 4.98 -15.59
C HIS A 259 4.28 5.94 -15.19
N GLY A 260 4.59 6.95 -14.39
CA GLY A 260 3.62 7.96 -13.96
C GLY A 260 3.43 9.11 -14.93
N THR A 261 4.18 9.16 -16.04
CA THR A 261 4.21 10.29 -16.96
C THR A 261 3.73 9.85 -18.34
N SER A 262 2.85 10.66 -18.98
CA SER A 262 2.43 10.44 -20.36
C SER A 262 3.61 10.55 -21.34
N ALA A 263 3.50 9.89 -22.50
CA ALA A 263 4.58 9.90 -23.51
C ALA A 263 4.96 11.31 -23.97
N ASP A 264 3.98 12.22 -24.08
CA ASP A 264 4.16 13.63 -24.44
C ASP A 264 4.51 14.53 -23.24
N LYS A 265 4.62 13.95 -22.03
CA LYS A 265 4.91 14.65 -20.77
C LYS A 265 3.86 15.68 -20.32
N SER A 266 2.69 15.70 -20.95
CA SER A 266 1.58 16.62 -20.61
C SER A 266 0.93 16.23 -19.27
N VAL A 267 0.87 14.95 -18.96
CA VAL A 267 0.33 14.42 -17.71
C VAL A 267 1.46 13.85 -16.86
N LYS A 268 1.53 14.29 -15.60
CA LYS A 268 2.48 13.78 -14.61
C LYS A 268 1.73 13.16 -13.45
N SER A 269 2.28 12.05 -12.92
CA SER A 269 1.80 11.44 -11.70
C SER A 269 1.74 12.43 -10.54
N SER A 270 0.73 12.28 -9.70
CA SER A 270 0.67 12.98 -8.40
C SER A 270 1.71 12.46 -7.38
N MET A 271 2.32 11.31 -7.65
CA MET A 271 3.38 10.70 -6.85
C MET A 271 4.75 10.93 -7.49
N VAL A 272 5.11 12.18 -7.68
CA VAL A 272 6.47 12.54 -8.13
C VAL A 272 7.39 12.47 -6.92
N SER A 273 8.46 11.70 -7.00
CA SER A 273 9.56 11.76 -6.02
C SER A 273 10.21 13.15 -6.02
N ASP A 274 10.92 13.47 -4.95
CA ASP A 274 11.76 14.68 -4.88
C ASP A 274 12.58 14.79 -6.18
N PRO A 275 12.70 15.97 -6.79
CA PRO A 275 13.55 16.19 -7.96
C PRO A 275 15.00 15.75 -7.75
N ASP A 276 15.51 15.87 -6.53
CA ASP A 276 16.79 15.29 -6.14
C ASP A 276 16.59 13.83 -5.71
N LEU A 277 16.74 12.93 -6.69
CA LEU A 277 16.59 11.49 -6.47
C LEU A 277 17.57 10.93 -5.44
N ARG A 278 18.78 11.51 -5.33
CA ARG A 278 19.75 11.08 -4.33
C ARG A 278 19.28 11.47 -2.92
N LYS A 279 18.80 12.69 -2.75
CA LYS A 279 18.20 13.14 -1.49
C LYS A 279 17.02 12.26 -1.11
N ALA A 280 16.09 12.03 -2.02
CA ALA A 280 14.94 11.16 -1.77
C ALA A 280 15.37 9.72 -1.42
N ALA A 281 16.40 9.18 -2.07
CA ALA A 281 16.92 7.86 -1.77
C ALA A 281 17.59 7.78 -0.39
N THR A 282 18.36 8.79 0.01
CA THR A 282 19.10 8.79 1.29
C THR A 282 18.23 9.19 2.47
N GLU A 283 17.35 10.18 2.30
CA GLU A 283 16.53 10.75 3.36
C GLU A 283 15.10 10.16 3.41
N GLY A 284 14.73 9.33 2.45
CA GLY A 284 13.40 8.69 2.40
C GLY A 284 13.43 7.18 2.64
N THR A 285 14.61 6.56 2.77
CA THR A 285 14.76 5.12 2.84
C THR A 285 15.54 4.71 4.10
N LEU A 286 15.19 3.56 4.68
CA LEU A 286 15.94 2.96 5.78
C LEU A 286 17.16 2.21 5.18
N ILE A 287 18.28 2.93 5.04
CA ILE A 287 19.55 2.40 4.50
C ILE A 287 20.62 2.51 5.58
N GLY A 288 21.27 1.42 5.93
CA GLY A 288 22.37 1.42 6.87
C GLY A 288 22.55 0.12 7.64
N THR A 289 23.34 0.20 8.71
CA THR A 289 23.44 -0.86 9.70
C THR A 289 22.16 -0.97 10.52
N PRO A 290 21.90 -2.09 11.21
CA PRO A 290 20.77 -2.21 12.12
C PRO A 290 20.69 -1.06 13.15
N ASP A 291 21.80 -0.66 13.75
CA ASP A 291 21.84 0.44 14.74
C ASP A 291 21.42 1.78 14.13
N GLU A 292 21.89 2.10 12.93
CA GLU A 292 21.49 3.34 12.23
C GLU A 292 20.01 3.34 11.88
N ILE A 293 19.46 2.16 11.51
CA ILE A 293 18.03 1.98 11.24
C ILE A 293 17.23 2.14 12.53
N ILE A 294 17.67 1.57 13.64
CA ILE A 294 17.04 1.74 14.97
C ILE A 294 16.97 3.21 15.35
N GLU A 295 18.07 3.95 15.26
CA GLU A 295 18.08 5.37 15.61
C GLU A 295 17.12 6.19 14.75
N ARG A 296 17.03 5.87 13.45
CA ARG A 296 16.07 6.53 12.54
C ARG A 296 14.62 6.19 12.88
N LEU A 297 14.32 4.95 13.19
CA LEU A 297 12.98 4.53 13.61
C LEU A 297 12.59 5.13 14.96
N LYS A 298 13.51 5.22 15.92
CA LYS A 298 13.27 5.92 17.20
C LYS A 298 13.00 7.42 17.00
N SER A 299 13.60 8.05 15.99
CA SER A 299 13.25 9.43 15.66
C SER A 299 11.81 9.57 15.17
N LEU A 300 11.33 8.62 14.35
CA LEU A 300 9.94 8.58 13.91
C LEU A 300 8.96 8.28 15.05
N GLU A 301 9.33 7.38 15.95
CA GLU A 301 8.52 7.03 17.13
C GLU A 301 8.32 8.25 18.03
N ARG A 302 9.35 9.08 18.23
CA ARG A 302 9.23 10.36 18.99
C ARG A 302 8.25 11.35 18.38
N GLU A 303 8.06 11.32 17.06
CA GLU A 303 7.06 12.11 16.33
C GLU A 303 5.65 11.49 16.34
N GLY A 304 5.51 10.29 16.93
CA GLY A 304 4.24 9.57 17.07
C GLY A 304 3.94 8.58 15.95
N VAL A 305 4.90 8.32 15.07
CA VAL A 305 4.77 7.25 14.05
C VAL A 305 4.96 5.90 14.76
N ASP A 306 3.98 5.03 14.64
CA ASP A 306 3.96 3.74 15.35
C ASP A 306 3.71 2.53 14.44
N TYR A 307 3.66 2.76 13.13
CA TYR A 307 3.45 1.70 12.17
C TYR A 307 4.23 1.96 10.88
N VAL A 308 5.21 1.11 10.60
CA VAL A 308 6.08 1.16 9.42
C VAL A 308 5.91 -0.11 8.60
N ILE A 309 5.70 0.05 7.29
CA ILE A 309 5.62 -1.05 6.34
C ILE A 309 6.83 -1.02 5.41
N LEU A 310 7.52 -2.15 5.31
CA LEU A 310 8.85 -2.26 4.72
C LEU A 310 8.80 -2.82 3.30
N SER A 311 9.39 -2.10 2.36
CA SER A 311 9.63 -2.56 1.01
C SER A 311 11.09 -2.99 0.88
N THR A 312 11.33 -4.28 0.71
CA THR A 312 12.68 -4.84 0.53
C THR A 312 12.69 -5.93 -0.53
N ARG A 313 13.89 -6.31 -0.97
CA ARG A 313 14.10 -7.44 -1.87
C ARG A 313 14.70 -8.61 -1.09
N GLY A 314 14.01 -9.75 -1.20
CA GLY A 314 14.46 -10.99 -0.56
C GLY A 314 14.18 -11.03 0.95
N LYS A 315 14.20 -12.23 1.48
CA LYS A 315 13.85 -12.54 2.87
C LYS A 315 14.98 -12.29 3.87
N ASP A 316 16.24 -12.23 3.41
CA ASP A 316 17.38 -12.01 4.31
C ASP A 316 17.31 -10.67 5.03
N ALA A 317 16.94 -9.58 4.32
CA ALA A 317 16.79 -8.28 4.94
C ALA A 317 15.62 -8.26 5.96
N LEU A 318 14.53 -9.02 5.71
CA LEU A 318 13.43 -9.17 6.65
C LEU A 318 13.89 -9.90 7.93
N ARG A 319 14.69 -10.94 7.77
CA ARG A 319 15.23 -11.71 8.91
C ARG A 319 16.16 -10.85 9.75
N VAL A 320 17.14 -10.19 9.13
CA VAL A 320 18.06 -9.29 9.84
C VAL A 320 17.28 -8.18 10.58
N PHE A 321 16.27 -7.60 9.92
CA PHE A 321 15.44 -6.57 10.57
C PHE A 321 14.66 -7.12 11.76
N ALA A 322 14.08 -8.32 11.64
CA ALA A 322 13.34 -8.95 12.73
C ALA A 322 14.24 -9.32 13.92
N GLU A 323 15.44 -9.83 13.65
CA GLU A 323 16.37 -10.30 14.68
C GLU A 323 17.15 -9.15 15.35
N GLU A 324 17.56 -8.12 14.57
CA GLU A 324 18.48 -7.10 15.04
C GLU A 324 17.81 -5.73 15.27
N VAL A 325 16.63 -5.45 14.66
CA VAL A 325 15.98 -4.13 14.76
C VAL A 325 14.68 -4.18 15.57
N MET A 326 13.76 -5.11 15.27
CA MET A 326 12.44 -5.17 15.93
C MET A 326 12.52 -5.26 17.48
N PRO A 327 13.49 -5.97 18.09
CA PRO A 327 13.59 -6.05 19.55
C PRO A 327 13.78 -4.71 20.26
N ALA A 328 14.29 -3.69 19.57
CA ALA A 328 14.45 -2.34 20.12
C ALA A 328 13.14 -1.56 20.31
N PHE A 329 12.00 -2.12 19.84
CA PHE A 329 10.66 -1.52 19.83
C PHE A 329 9.58 -2.39 20.50
N SER A 330 9.98 -3.44 21.21
CA SER A 330 9.10 -4.40 21.90
C SER A 330 8.64 -3.88 23.25
#